data_56d691a329a7ee185c95b37fecdceb3a
#
_entry.id   56d691a329a7ee185c95b37fecdceb3a
#
_cell.length_a   1.000
_cell.length_b   1.000
_cell.length_c   1.000
_cell.angle_alpha   90.00
_cell.angle_beta   90.00
_cell.angle_gamma   90.00
#
_symmetry.space_group_name_H-M   'P 1'
#
loop_
_entity.id
_entity.type
_entity.pdbx_description
1 polymer ?
#
loop_
_entity_poly.entity_id
_entity_poly.type
_entity_poly.pdbx_seq_one_letter_code
_entity_poly.pdbx_strand_id
1 'polypeptide(L)'
;TAALAGYILEDDLEASLRYLAEINEAGFNLVQLNKDLIHYLRRVLALKFDPQLEEVFKRELTPDEITEIKKHLSLVKDPNKVIDLIKSLIRAYSEMRYSPFTLVPLEIAIIENLKG
;
A
#
# COMPACT_ATOMS: atom_id res chain seq x y z
N THR A 1 -6.47 -3.20 -3.72
CA THR A 1 -5.51 -2.69 -2.70
C THR A 1 -4.57 -3.79 -2.23
N ALA A 2 -5.11 -4.92 -1.82
CA ALA A 2 -4.28 -6.03 -1.33
C ALA A 2 -3.32 -6.55 -2.40
N ALA A 3 -3.75 -6.64 -3.66
CA ALA A 3 -2.90 -7.09 -4.75
C ALA A 3 -1.72 -6.15 -4.95
N LEU A 4 -1.97 -4.84 -4.98
CA LEU A 4 -0.93 -3.84 -5.12
C LEU A 4 0.04 -3.89 -3.94
N ALA A 5 -0.48 -4.01 -2.72
CA ALA A 5 0.36 -4.13 -1.52
C ALA A 5 1.29 -5.35 -1.64
N GLY A 6 0.79 -6.47 -2.15
CA GLY A 6 1.60 -7.66 -2.37
C GLY A 6 2.76 -7.41 -3.32
N TYR A 7 2.49 -6.81 -4.47
CA TYR A 7 3.55 -6.48 -5.43
C TYR A 7 4.60 -5.57 -4.82
N ILE A 8 4.16 -4.55 -4.08
CA ILE A 8 5.06 -3.60 -3.44
C ILE A 8 5.94 -4.28 -2.39
N LEU A 9 5.34 -5.11 -1.55
CA LEU A 9 6.08 -5.79 -0.48
C LEU A 9 7.04 -6.86 -1.02
N GLU A 10 6.78 -7.37 -2.22
CA GLU A 10 7.71 -8.27 -2.91
C GLU A 10 8.79 -7.51 -3.67
N ASP A 11 8.81 -6.18 -3.60
CA ASP A 11 9.71 -5.32 -4.35
C ASP A 11 9.56 -5.48 -5.87
N ASP A 12 8.36 -5.83 -6.32
CA ASP A 12 8.08 -6.00 -7.74
C ASP A 12 7.58 -4.68 -8.34
N LEU A 13 8.54 -3.82 -8.71
CA LEU A 13 8.22 -2.50 -9.25
C LEU A 13 7.44 -2.60 -10.57
N GLU A 14 7.87 -3.51 -11.46
CA GLU A 14 7.22 -3.67 -12.76
C GLU A 14 5.74 -4.06 -12.60
N ALA A 15 5.44 -5.05 -11.75
CA ALA A 15 4.06 -5.47 -11.52
C ALA A 15 3.25 -4.36 -10.85
N SER A 16 3.87 -3.60 -9.95
CA SER A 16 3.20 -2.48 -9.27
C SER A 16 2.79 -1.41 -10.27
N LEU A 17 3.69 -1.01 -11.16
CA LEU A 17 3.40 0.03 -12.16
C LEU A 17 2.38 -0.45 -13.18
N ARG A 18 2.45 -1.72 -13.58
CA ARG A 18 1.50 -2.29 -14.52
C ARG A 18 0.08 -2.31 -13.91
N TYR A 19 -0.02 -2.70 -12.65
CA TYR A 19 -1.29 -2.71 -11.93
C TYR A 19 -1.89 -1.29 -11.89
N LEU A 20 -1.09 -0.29 -11.57
CA LEU A 20 -1.55 1.10 -11.51
C LEU A 20 -2.04 1.59 -12.88
N ALA A 21 -1.32 1.25 -13.95
CA ALA A 21 -1.70 1.63 -15.30
C ALA A 21 -3.06 1.03 -15.67
N GLU A 22 -3.27 -0.23 -15.36
CA GLU A 22 -4.53 -0.93 -15.66
C GLU A 22 -5.70 -0.32 -14.88
N ILE A 23 -5.50 -0.04 -13.60
CA ILE A 23 -6.54 0.56 -12.76
C ILE A 23 -6.87 1.98 -13.23
N ASN A 24 -5.84 2.75 -13.57
CA ASN A 24 -6.04 4.10 -14.06
C ASN A 24 -6.83 4.11 -15.36
N GLU A 25 -6.49 3.22 -16.28
CA GLU A 25 -7.18 3.09 -17.56
C GLU A 25 -8.63 2.64 -17.38
N ALA A 26 -8.90 1.81 -16.38
CA ALA A 26 -10.24 1.36 -16.06
C ALA A 26 -11.10 2.42 -15.36
N GLY A 27 -10.53 3.58 -15.03
CA GLY A 27 -11.26 4.70 -14.44
C GLY A 27 -11.43 4.66 -12.93
N PHE A 28 -10.67 3.84 -12.23
CA PHE A 28 -10.74 3.78 -10.77
C PHE A 28 -10.20 5.07 -10.13
N ASN A 29 -10.72 5.40 -8.96
CA ASN A 29 -10.30 6.57 -8.21
C ASN A 29 -8.94 6.30 -7.54
N LEU A 30 -7.88 6.89 -8.11
CA LEU A 30 -6.52 6.68 -7.63
C LEU A 30 -6.26 7.34 -6.28
N VAL A 31 -6.92 8.45 -5.98
CA VAL A 31 -6.79 9.11 -4.67
C VAL A 31 -7.33 8.18 -3.59
N GLN A 32 -8.47 7.55 -3.83
CA GLN A 32 -9.05 6.59 -2.90
C GLN A 32 -8.17 5.35 -2.77
N LEU A 33 -7.63 4.86 -3.90
CA LEU A 33 -6.72 3.72 -3.88
C LEU A 33 -5.50 4.00 -3.00
N ASN A 34 -4.90 5.18 -3.14
CA ASN A 34 -3.74 5.56 -2.34
C ASN A 34 -4.09 5.60 -0.85
N LYS A 35 -5.23 6.17 -0.53
CA LYS A 35 -5.72 6.22 0.85
C LYS A 35 -5.91 4.82 1.44
N ASP A 36 -6.53 3.93 0.67
CA ASP A 36 -6.75 2.55 1.10
C ASP A 36 -5.43 1.80 1.27
N LEU A 37 -4.47 2.05 0.38
CA LEU A 37 -3.15 1.44 0.46
C LEU A 37 -2.40 1.88 1.73
N ILE A 38 -2.47 3.17 2.06
CA ILE A 38 -1.87 3.69 3.30
C ILE A 38 -2.45 2.97 4.52
N HIS A 39 -3.77 2.85 4.60
CA HIS A 39 -4.42 2.18 5.72
C HIS A 39 -4.07 0.70 5.79
N TYR A 40 -4.00 0.04 4.64
CA TYR A 40 -3.66 -1.38 4.56
C TYR A 40 -2.23 -1.63 5.07
N LEU A 41 -1.27 -0.87 4.54
CA LEU A 41 0.13 -1.01 4.94
C LEU A 41 0.34 -0.66 6.41
N ARG A 42 -0.41 0.31 6.93
CA ARG A 42 -0.37 0.66 8.35
C ARG A 42 -0.77 -0.54 9.22
N ARG A 43 -1.83 -1.26 8.82
CA ARG A 43 -2.27 -2.44 9.55
C ARG A 43 -1.23 -3.54 9.52
N VAL A 44 -0.62 -3.79 8.36
CA VAL A 44 0.45 -4.77 8.22
C VAL A 44 1.61 -4.41 9.15
N LEU A 45 2.03 -3.15 9.11
CA LEU A 45 3.14 -2.67 9.92
C LEU A 45 2.83 -2.77 11.42
N ALA A 46 1.62 -2.38 11.82
CA ALA A 46 1.21 -2.42 13.23
C ALA A 46 1.25 -3.84 13.77
N LEU A 47 0.79 -4.82 13.00
CA LEU A 47 0.84 -6.23 13.41
C LEU A 47 2.28 -6.74 13.53
N LYS A 48 3.21 -6.18 12.76
CA LYS A 48 4.62 -6.54 12.85
C LYS A 48 5.19 -6.21 14.25
N PHE A 49 4.78 -5.07 14.80
CA PHE A 49 5.28 -4.60 16.09
C PHE A 49 4.42 -5.06 17.28
N ASP A 50 3.12 -5.30 17.07
CA ASP A 50 2.22 -5.77 18.12
C ASP A 50 1.23 -6.80 17.55
N PRO A 51 1.60 -8.10 17.59
CA PRO A 51 0.73 -9.16 17.08
C PRO A 51 -0.63 -9.24 17.77
N GLN A 52 -0.77 -8.71 18.98
CA GLN A 52 -2.04 -8.73 19.70
C GLN A 52 -3.10 -7.84 19.08
N LEU A 53 -2.68 -6.90 18.21
CA LEU A 53 -3.62 -6.07 17.47
C LEU A 53 -4.52 -6.88 16.53
N GLU A 54 -4.17 -8.12 16.24
CA GLU A 54 -5.03 -8.98 15.44
C GLU A 54 -6.42 -9.09 16.07
N GLU A 55 -6.52 -9.14 17.39
CA GLU A 55 -7.80 -9.22 18.09
C GLU A 55 -8.66 -7.97 17.86
N VAL A 56 -8.01 -6.80 17.80
CA VAL A 56 -8.70 -5.55 17.49
C VAL A 56 -9.19 -5.57 16.05
N PHE A 57 -8.32 -5.97 15.11
CA PHE A 57 -8.66 -5.98 13.69
C PHE A 57 -9.77 -6.96 13.37
N LYS A 58 -9.88 -8.07 14.09
CA LYS A 58 -10.96 -9.06 13.92
C LYS A 58 -12.36 -8.46 14.13
N ARG A 59 -12.45 -7.36 14.86
CA ARG A 59 -13.73 -6.69 15.10
C ARG A 59 -14.19 -5.89 13.89
N GLU A 60 -13.27 -5.50 13.03
CA GLU A 60 -13.53 -4.62 11.89
C GLU A 60 -13.41 -5.33 10.55
N LEU A 61 -12.64 -6.39 10.49
CA LEU A 61 -12.27 -7.07 9.25
C LEU A 61 -12.78 -8.50 9.21
N THR A 62 -12.99 -8.99 7.99
CA THR A 62 -13.40 -10.39 7.78
C THR A 62 -12.20 -11.32 8.01
N PRO A 63 -12.46 -12.63 8.25
CA PRO A 63 -11.36 -13.60 8.35
C PRO A 63 -10.46 -13.64 7.12
N ASP A 64 -11.03 -13.46 5.93
CA ASP A 64 -10.24 -13.44 4.69
C ASP A 64 -9.32 -12.23 4.63
N GLU A 65 -9.80 -11.07 5.06
CA GLU A 65 -8.99 -9.85 5.13
C GLU A 65 -7.84 -10.01 6.12
N ILE A 66 -8.09 -10.62 7.27
CA ILE A 66 -7.06 -10.91 8.27
C ILE A 66 -6.00 -11.86 7.68
N THR A 67 -6.44 -12.89 6.97
CA THR A 67 -5.53 -13.85 6.34
C THR A 67 -4.62 -13.16 5.33
N GLU A 68 -5.17 -12.24 4.52
CA GLU A 68 -4.38 -11.48 3.55
C GLU A 68 -3.34 -10.59 4.26
N ILE A 69 -3.74 -9.91 5.32
CA ILE A 69 -2.82 -9.07 6.09
C ILE A 69 -1.67 -9.91 6.66
N LYS A 70 -1.97 -11.06 7.22
CA LYS A 70 -0.95 -11.95 7.79
C LYS A 70 0.00 -12.49 6.72
N LYS A 71 -0.52 -12.79 5.54
CA LYS A 71 0.29 -13.20 4.40
C LYS A 71 1.26 -12.09 4.01
N HIS A 72 0.79 -10.87 3.90
CA HIS A 72 1.64 -9.72 3.55
C HIS A 72 2.61 -9.39 4.67
N LEU A 73 2.21 -9.59 5.92
CA LEU A 73 3.11 -9.41 7.06
C LEU A 73 4.36 -10.28 6.91
N SER A 74 4.21 -11.51 6.41
CA SER A 74 5.34 -12.42 6.21
C SER A 74 6.33 -11.92 5.15
N LEU A 75 5.90 -11.00 4.28
CA LEU A 75 6.74 -10.43 3.24
C LEU A 75 7.57 -9.24 3.73
N VAL A 76 7.25 -8.68 4.90
CA VAL A 76 7.95 -7.53 5.44
C VAL A 76 9.30 -7.97 6.01
N LYS A 77 10.37 -7.64 5.30
CA LYS A 77 11.75 -7.95 5.74
C LYS A 77 12.35 -6.82 6.55
N ASP A 78 12.12 -5.60 6.10
CA ASP A 78 12.62 -4.39 6.78
C ASP A 78 11.45 -3.43 7.02
N PRO A 79 10.99 -3.32 8.28
CA PRO A 79 9.89 -2.41 8.60
C PRO A 79 10.15 -0.95 8.22
N ASN A 80 11.42 -0.52 8.22
CA ASN A 80 11.77 0.85 7.87
C ASN A 80 11.43 1.16 6.41
N LYS A 81 11.54 0.18 5.51
CA LYS A 81 11.14 0.37 4.11
C LYS A 81 9.63 0.63 4.02
N VAL A 82 8.84 -0.06 4.81
CA VAL A 82 7.39 0.14 4.83
C VAL A 82 7.05 1.51 5.41
N ILE A 83 7.75 1.92 6.46
CA ILE A 83 7.57 3.26 7.05
C ILE A 83 7.87 4.35 6.02
N ASP A 84 8.98 4.24 5.32
CA ASP A 84 9.36 5.22 4.30
C ASP A 84 8.34 5.26 3.16
N LEU A 85 7.85 4.10 2.75
CA LEU A 85 6.83 4.01 1.73
C LEU A 85 5.54 4.70 2.17
N ILE A 86 5.09 4.44 3.39
CA ILE A 86 3.87 5.07 3.92
C ILE A 86 4.02 6.59 3.94
N LYS A 87 5.18 7.11 4.38
CA LYS A 87 5.44 8.55 4.37
C LYS A 87 5.36 9.12 2.96
N SER A 88 5.94 8.41 1.98
CA SER A 88 5.90 8.84 0.58
C SER A 88 4.47 8.83 0.03
N LEU A 89 3.67 7.82 0.41
CA LEU A 89 2.28 7.73 -0.03
C LEU A 89 1.40 8.83 0.59
N ILE A 90 1.67 9.20 1.84
CA ILE A 90 0.97 10.31 2.49
C ILE A 90 1.27 11.62 1.77
N ARG A 91 2.54 11.85 1.41
CA ARG A 91 2.93 13.02 0.63
C ARG A 91 2.25 13.00 -0.74
N ALA A 92 2.27 11.84 -1.41
CA ALA A 92 1.63 11.68 -2.71
C ALA A 92 0.12 11.97 -2.62
N TYR A 93 -0.54 11.54 -1.55
CA TYR A 93 -1.95 11.81 -1.34
C TYR A 93 -2.25 13.31 -1.36
N SER A 94 -1.43 14.08 -0.66
CA SER A 94 -1.57 15.54 -0.63
C SER A 94 -1.39 16.14 -2.02
N GLU A 95 -0.39 15.68 -2.77
CA GLU A 95 -0.11 16.19 -4.12
C GLU A 95 -1.21 15.79 -5.10
N MET A 96 -1.72 14.55 -5.01
CA MET A 96 -2.79 14.05 -5.89
C MET A 96 -4.07 14.86 -5.80
N ARG A 97 -4.40 15.34 -4.61
CA ARG A 97 -5.65 16.07 -4.38
C ARG A 97 -5.72 17.39 -5.14
N TYR A 98 -4.58 17.98 -5.46
CA TYR A 98 -4.50 19.29 -6.10
C TYR A 98 -3.86 19.24 -7.48
N SER A 99 -3.54 18.06 -7.97
CA SER A 99 -2.89 17.89 -9.27
C SER A 99 -3.88 17.38 -10.31
N PRO A 100 -3.81 17.87 -11.56
CA PRO A 100 -4.55 17.25 -12.66
C PRO A 100 -3.96 15.90 -13.07
N PHE A 101 -2.76 15.57 -12.56
CA PHE A 101 -2.05 14.34 -12.90
C PHE A 101 -2.02 13.40 -11.71
N THR A 102 -3.19 12.85 -11.33
CA THR A 102 -3.30 12.04 -10.10
C THR A 102 -2.41 10.81 -10.08
N LEU A 103 -2.18 10.18 -11.24
CA LEU A 103 -1.33 8.99 -11.31
C LEU A 103 0.13 9.30 -10.99
N VAL A 104 0.64 10.46 -11.42
CA VAL A 104 2.07 10.77 -11.36
C VAL A 104 2.64 10.76 -9.93
N PRO A 105 2.06 11.48 -8.95
CA PRO A 105 2.60 11.44 -7.60
C PRO A 105 2.61 10.04 -6.99
N LEU A 106 1.60 9.24 -7.27
CA LEU A 106 1.50 7.87 -6.78
C LEU A 106 2.57 6.98 -7.39
N GLU A 107 2.76 7.06 -8.71
CA GLU A 107 3.81 6.31 -9.40
C GLU A 107 5.20 6.66 -8.86
N ILE A 108 5.46 7.95 -8.68
CA ILE A 108 6.76 8.41 -8.19
C ILE A 108 7.03 7.88 -6.79
N ALA A 109 6.04 7.91 -5.91
CA ALA A 109 6.18 7.39 -4.56
C ALA A 109 6.60 5.91 -4.57
N ILE A 110 5.98 5.11 -5.43
CA ILE A 110 6.29 3.70 -5.55
C ILE A 110 7.68 3.50 -6.16
N ILE A 111 8.00 4.22 -7.24
CA ILE A 111 9.30 4.12 -7.89
C ILE A 111 10.43 4.46 -6.93
N GLU A 112 10.31 5.57 -6.20
CA GLU A 112 11.36 6.01 -5.27
C GLU A 112 11.63 4.99 -4.18
N ASN A 113 10.61 4.24 -3.76
CA ASN A 113 10.75 3.29 -2.66
C ASN A 113 11.15 1.88 -3.11
N LEU A 114 10.92 1.53 -4.39
CA LEU A 114 11.20 0.18 -4.89
C LEU A 114 12.41 0.12 -5.83
N LYS A 115 12.80 1.24 -6.42
CA LYS A 115 13.98 1.21 -7.30
C LYS A 115 15.21 0.87 -6.48
N GLY A 116 15.95 -0.07 -6.95
CA GLY A 116 17.18 -0.61 -6.47
C GLY A 116 17.85 -0.10 -5.30
#